data_8806c406218b84066d5f56424c7286c5
#
_entry.id   8806c406218b84066d5f56424c7286c5
#
_cell.length_a   1.000
_cell.length_b   1.000
_cell.length_c   1.000
_cell.angle_alpha   90.00
_cell.angle_beta   90.00
_cell.angle_gamma   90.00
#
_symmetry.space_group_name_H-M   'P 1'
#
loop_
_entity.id
_entity.type
_entity.pdbx_description
1 polymer ?
#
loop_
_entity_poly.entity_id
_entity_poly.type
_entity_poly.pdbx_seq_one_letter_code
_entity_poly.pdbx_strand_id
1 'polypeptide(L)'
;QGHETTARELARIAAEAWKHEEFRRIVGTKSVTVPWKGRDYDRAMKNKNKLLTLLPGGNGIKTGYTKAAGRCLVGGAERGGMQLITVVLNAPDMWNDTIRIMEEEFAQVRKEQVVQAGEICASVPLAWGGEMPAAAAESAYLPLREGEEAEIEWILPETIESAVAVGQNLGYAKISVKGDGEILCEIPLICAESAAPPERRYADAVREIARGWVWRRFAVC
;
A
#
# COMPACT_ATOMS: atom_id res chain seq x y z
N GLN A 1 19.42 23.79 -17.95
CA GLN A 1 18.89 24.77 -17.01
C GLN A 1 17.61 24.21 -16.40
N GLY A 2 17.48 24.24 -15.05
CA GLY A 2 16.25 23.88 -14.38
C GLY A 2 16.07 22.38 -14.03
N HIS A 3 17.12 21.56 -14.06
CA HIS A 3 17.06 20.19 -13.54
C HIS A 3 17.38 20.21 -12.04
N GLU A 4 16.35 20.47 -11.25
CA GLU A 4 16.42 20.48 -9.80
C GLU A 4 15.42 19.46 -9.21
N THR A 5 15.74 18.89 -8.07
CA THR A 5 14.89 17.95 -7.35
C THR A 5 15.21 18.01 -5.87
N THR A 6 14.29 17.49 -5.07
CA THR A 6 14.46 17.33 -3.62
C THR A 6 14.72 15.88 -3.24
N ALA A 7 15.26 15.64 -2.05
CA ALA A 7 15.42 14.28 -1.54
C ALA A 7 14.08 13.54 -1.44
N ARG A 8 12.99 14.25 -1.03
CA ARG A 8 11.63 13.69 -0.94
C ARG A 8 11.09 13.24 -2.30
N GLU A 9 11.26 14.06 -3.34
CA GLU A 9 10.82 13.71 -4.71
C GLU A 9 11.57 12.50 -5.24
N LEU A 10 12.89 12.44 -5.07
CA LEU A 10 13.68 11.27 -5.47
C LEU A 10 13.31 10.02 -4.68
N ALA A 11 12.98 10.14 -3.40
CA ALA A 11 12.50 9.01 -2.59
C ALA A 11 11.16 8.49 -3.12
N ARG A 12 10.21 9.38 -3.46
CA ARG A 12 8.91 9.01 -4.06
C ARG A 12 9.08 8.32 -5.42
N ILE A 13 9.93 8.87 -6.29
CA ILE A 13 10.25 8.25 -7.59
C ILE A 13 10.85 6.87 -7.39
N ALA A 14 11.79 6.72 -6.45
CA ALA A 14 12.42 5.45 -6.16
C ALA A 14 11.43 4.43 -5.57
N ALA A 15 10.53 4.85 -4.68
CA ALA A 15 9.50 4.01 -4.10
C ALA A 15 8.51 3.51 -5.16
N GLU A 16 8.11 4.37 -6.10
CA GLU A 16 7.26 3.96 -7.22
C GLU A 16 7.98 2.98 -8.16
N ALA A 17 9.22 3.28 -8.52
CA ALA A 17 10.02 2.39 -9.35
C ALA A 17 10.27 1.03 -8.67
N TRP A 18 10.37 1.01 -7.34
CA TRP A 18 10.59 -0.22 -6.55
C TRP A 18 9.45 -1.23 -6.65
N LYS A 19 8.24 -0.80 -7.00
CA LYS A 19 7.09 -1.69 -7.25
C LYS A 19 7.34 -2.63 -8.44
N HIS A 20 8.22 -2.24 -9.38
CA HIS A 20 8.54 -3.03 -10.57
C HIS A 20 9.67 -4.03 -10.32
N GLU A 21 9.38 -5.31 -10.49
CA GLU A 21 10.34 -6.40 -10.28
C GLU A 21 11.61 -6.25 -11.14
N GLU A 22 11.45 -5.89 -12.40
CA GLU A 22 12.56 -5.70 -13.32
C GLU A 22 13.50 -4.57 -12.87
N PHE A 23 12.94 -3.48 -12.33
CA PHE A 23 13.74 -2.40 -11.75
C PHE A 23 14.57 -2.91 -10.57
N ARG A 24 13.95 -3.63 -9.61
CA ARG A 24 14.66 -4.22 -8.46
C ARG A 24 15.79 -5.14 -8.91
N ARG A 25 15.52 -6.01 -9.89
CA ARG A 25 16.49 -6.92 -10.46
C ARG A 25 17.70 -6.19 -11.05
N ILE A 26 17.45 -5.14 -11.86
CA ILE A 26 18.51 -4.36 -12.51
C ILE A 26 19.38 -3.62 -11.50
N VAL A 27 18.76 -2.84 -10.60
CA VAL A 27 19.49 -1.99 -9.65
C VAL A 27 20.24 -2.80 -8.59
N GLY A 28 19.73 -3.98 -8.24
CA GLY A 28 20.35 -4.93 -7.30
C GLY A 28 21.45 -5.81 -7.91
N THR A 29 21.61 -5.82 -9.23
CA THR A 29 22.64 -6.63 -9.90
C THR A 29 24.03 -6.10 -9.58
N LYS A 30 24.86 -6.92 -8.91
CA LYS A 30 26.24 -6.56 -8.52
C LYS A 30 27.20 -6.56 -9.71
N SER A 31 27.06 -7.53 -10.60
CA SER A 31 27.86 -7.64 -11.83
C SER A 31 27.12 -8.44 -12.88
N VAL A 32 27.40 -8.16 -14.13
CA VAL A 32 26.85 -8.90 -15.28
C VAL A 32 27.87 -8.97 -16.39
N THR A 33 27.91 -10.08 -17.10
CA THR A 33 28.68 -10.25 -18.31
C THR A 33 27.70 -10.34 -19.47
N VAL A 34 27.91 -9.53 -20.49
CA VAL A 34 27.05 -9.48 -21.68
C VAL A 34 27.90 -9.65 -22.93
N PRO A 35 27.39 -10.33 -23.98
CA PRO A 35 28.08 -10.44 -25.26
C PRO A 35 28.45 -9.10 -25.83
N TRP A 36 29.68 -8.95 -26.31
CA TRP A 36 30.12 -7.74 -26.99
C TRP A 36 30.15 -7.95 -28.50
N LYS A 37 29.09 -7.48 -29.16
CA LYS A 37 28.97 -7.64 -30.62
C LYS A 37 30.22 -7.14 -31.36
N GLY A 38 30.81 -8.01 -32.17
CA GLY A 38 32.01 -7.70 -32.95
C GLY A 38 33.33 -7.87 -32.20
N ARG A 39 33.31 -8.54 -31.02
CA ARG A 39 34.49 -8.95 -30.26
C ARG A 39 34.42 -10.46 -29.99
N ASP A 40 35.58 -11.06 -29.74
CA ASP A 40 35.76 -12.46 -29.36
C ASP A 40 35.74 -12.67 -27.82
N TYR A 41 35.41 -11.60 -27.09
CA TYR A 41 35.26 -11.61 -25.61
C TYR A 41 34.02 -10.84 -25.19
N ASP A 42 33.48 -11.22 -24.05
CA ASP A 42 32.31 -10.61 -23.42
C ASP A 42 32.68 -9.35 -22.62
N ARG A 43 31.69 -8.47 -22.44
CA ARG A 43 31.82 -7.27 -21.64
C ARG A 43 31.38 -7.52 -20.21
N ALA A 44 32.30 -7.57 -19.26
CA ALA A 44 32.04 -7.60 -17.84
C ALA A 44 31.76 -6.19 -17.32
N MET A 45 30.61 -6.02 -16.66
CA MET A 45 30.20 -4.76 -16.02
C MET A 45 30.00 -4.99 -14.52
N LYS A 46 30.50 -4.05 -13.71
CA LYS A 46 30.35 -4.06 -12.25
C LYS A 46 29.54 -2.85 -11.81
N ASN A 47 28.55 -3.08 -10.96
CA ASN A 47 27.76 -2.01 -10.36
C ASN A 47 28.67 -1.16 -9.44
N LYS A 48 28.59 0.16 -9.60
CA LYS A 48 29.36 1.11 -8.80
C LYS A 48 28.71 1.42 -7.44
N ASN A 49 27.48 0.94 -7.22
CA ASN A 49 26.80 1.12 -5.94
C ASN A 49 27.40 0.21 -4.87
N LYS A 50 28.15 0.82 -3.95
CA LYS A 50 28.84 0.10 -2.88
C LYS A 50 27.88 -0.46 -1.82
N LEU A 51 26.64 0.07 -1.70
CA LEU A 51 25.67 -0.45 -0.73
C LEU A 51 25.36 -1.93 -0.97
N LEU A 52 25.42 -2.40 -2.23
CA LEU A 52 25.22 -3.80 -2.57
C LEU A 52 26.22 -4.77 -1.87
N THR A 53 27.30 -4.23 -1.32
CA THR A 53 28.34 -5.02 -0.62
C THR A 53 28.64 -4.53 0.79
N LEU A 54 28.43 -3.25 1.08
CA LEU A 54 28.79 -2.66 2.38
C LEU A 54 27.66 -2.71 3.40
N LEU A 55 26.39 -2.73 2.92
CA LEU A 55 25.21 -2.68 3.78
C LEU A 55 24.51 -4.04 3.79
N PRO A 56 24.34 -4.69 4.96
CA PRO A 56 23.48 -5.87 5.08
C PRO A 56 22.05 -5.56 4.58
N GLY A 57 21.56 -6.36 3.62
CA GLY A 57 20.28 -6.11 2.96
C GLY A 57 20.32 -5.04 1.86
N GLY A 58 21.47 -4.40 1.62
CA GLY A 58 21.64 -3.39 0.56
C GLY A 58 21.32 -3.95 -0.84
N ASN A 59 20.36 -3.32 -1.53
CA ASN A 59 19.77 -3.83 -2.78
C ASN A 59 19.63 -2.79 -3.90
N GLY A 60 20.19 -1.59 -3.74
CA GLY A 60 20.21 -0.57 -4.79
C GLY A 60 20.51 0.81 -4.24
N ILE A 61 20.18 1.91 -4.91
CA ILE A 61 19.39 2.05 -6.15
C ILE A 61 20.23 2.79 -7.19
N LYS A 62 20.59 4.08 -6.94
CA LYS A 62 21.27 4.92 -7.94
C LYS A 62 22.31 5.86 -7.34
N THR A 63 23.50 5.86 -7.91
CA THR A 63 24.57 6.83 -7.61
C THR A 63 24.53 7.99 -8.59
N GLY A 64 24.86 9.18 -8.13
CA GLY A 64 24.96 10.39 -8.95
C GLY A 64 26.14 11.27 -8.55
N TYR A 65 26.76 11.90 -9.54
CA TYR A 65 27.78 12.92 -9.29
C TYR A 65 27.84 13.90 -10.46
N THR A 66 27.83 15.18 -10.14
CA THR A 66 28.29 16.26 -11.02
C THR A 66 29.06 17.27 -10.17
N LYS A 67 29.85 18.14 -10.81
CA LYS A 67 30.55 19.21 -10.07
C LYS A 67 29.60 20.15 -9.35
N ALA A 68 28.41 20.41 -9.93
CA ALA A 68 27.40 21.31 -9.39
C ALA A 68 26.57 20.64 -8.27
N ALA A 69 26.16 19.38 -8.47
CA ALA A 69 25.28 18.67 -7.53
C ALA A 69 26.05 17.98 -6.39
N GLY A 70 27.37 17.83 -6.50
CA GLY A 70 28.14 17.02 -5.56
C GLY A 70 27.85 15.52 -5.68
N ARG A 71 28.15 14.75 -4.64
CA ARG A 71 27.90 13.32 -4.55
C ARG A 71 26.46 13.10 -4.05
N CYS A 72 25.70 12.31 -4.78
CA CYS A 72 24.30 11.99 -4.46
C CYS A 72 24.11 10.48 -4.51
N LEU A 73 23.26 9.97 -3.63
CA LEU A 73 22.93 8.55 -3.57
C LEU A 73 21.45 8.37 -3.22
N VAL A 74 20.75 7.59 -4.02
CA VAL A 74 19.50 6.95 -3.62
C VAL A 74 19.87 5.54 -3.22
N GLY A 75 19.80 5.23 -1.94
CA GLY A 75 20.10 3.93 -1.36
C GLY A 75 18.83 3.13 -1.13
N GLY A 76 18.94 1.81 -1.26
CA GLY A 76 17.90 0.86 -0.90
C GLY A 76 18.46 -0.28 -0.06
N ALA A 77 17.71 -0.72 0.95
CA ALA A 77 18.00 -1.92 1.72
C ALA A 77 16.73 -2.57 2.24
N GLU A 78 16.74 -3.91 2.33
CA GLU A 78 15.62 -4.69 2.86
C GLU A 78 16.07 -5.55 4.04
N ARG A 79 15.32 -5.50 5.15
CA ARG A 79 15.51 -6.36 6.33
C ARG A 79 14.16 -6.71 6.94
N GLY A 80 13.98 -7.97 7.31
CA GLY A 80 12.74 -8.41 7.96
C GLY A 80 11.47 -8.17 7.13
N GLY A 81 11.59 -8.15 5.79
CA GLY A 81 10.48 -7.85 4.88
C GLY A 81 10.09 -6.36 4.84
N MET A 82 10.94 -5.46 5.39
CA MET A 82 10.79 -4.02 5.31
C MET A 82 11.85 -3.44 4.37
N GLN A 83 11.40 -2.74 3.33
CA GLN A 83 12.24 -2.02 2.38
C GLN A 83 12.39 -0.57 2.83
N LEU A 84 13.63 -0.11 3.03
CA LEU A 84 13.95 1.31 3.23
C LEU A 84 14.57 1.93 1.97
N ILE A 85 14.24 3.19 1.74
CA ILE A 85 14.83 4.03 0.70
C ILE A 85 15.36 5.29 1.35
N THR A 86 16.63 5.57 1.15
CA THR A 86 17.33 6.76 1.68
C THR A 86 17.86 7.60 0.53
N VAL A 87 17.73 8.90 0.64
CA VAL A 87 18.28 9.83 -0.34
C VAL A 87 19.21 10.83 0.34
N VAL A 88 20.46 10.87 -0.11
CA VAL A 88 21.42 11.89 0.29
C VAL A 88 21.85 12.69 -0.94
N LEU A 89 21.87 14.02 -0.79
CA LEU A 89 22.23 14.97 -1.84
C LEU A 89 23.40 15.81 -1.37
N ASN A 90 24.35 16.07 -2.27
CA ASN A 90 25.56 16.83 -2.01
C ASN A 90 26.29 16.36 -0.72
N ALA A 91 26.40 15.04 -0.55
CA ALA A 91 26.98 14.40 0.61
C ALA A 91 28.39 13.88 0.26
N PRO A 92 29.48 14.53 0.71
CA PRO A 92 30.86 14.10 0.42
C PRO A 92 31.13 12.65 0.84
N ASP A 93 30.53 12.20 1.94
CA ASP A 93 30.63 10.82 2.45
C ASP A 93 29.30 10.04 2.26
N MET A 94 28.71 10.13 1.08
CA MET A 94 27.39 9.58 0.77
C MET A 94 27.20 8.11 1.19
N TRP A 95 28.28 7.31 1.24
CA TRP A 95 28.19 5.90 1.61
C TRP A 95 27.96 5.72 3.11
N ASN A 96 28.81 6.34 3.94
CA ASN A 96 28.67 6.24 5.39
C ASN A 96 27.43 6.97 5.89
N ASP A 97 27.09 8.13 5.31
CA ASP A 97 25.86 8.86 5.65
C ASP A 97 24.62 8.00 5.38
N THR A 98 24.54 7.35 4.19
CA THR A 98 23.43 6.46 3.86
C THR A 98 23.38 5.24 4.77
N ILE A 99 24.52 4.59 5.05
CA ILE A 99 24.58 3.43 5.94
C ILE A 99 24.11 3.81 7.33
N ARG A 100 24.62 4.91 7.89
CA ARG A 100 24.25 5.40 9.22
C ARG A 100 22.74 5.67 9.33
N ILE A 101 22.15 6.41 8.38
CA ILE A 101 20.71 6.70 8.37
C ILE A 101 19.90 5.39 8.30
N MET A 102 20.28 4.45 7.44
CA MET A 102 19.57 3.18 7.32
C MET A 102 19.69 2.31 8.57
N GLU A 103 20.86 2.24 9.20
CA GLU A 103 21.04 1.48 10.44
C GLU A 103 20.21 2.10 11.58
N GLU A 104 20.21 3.43 11.71
CA GLU A 104 19.38 4.15 12.68
C GLU A 104 17.89 3.88 12.47
N GLU A 105 17.40 3.93 11.22
CA GLU A 105 16.00 3.68 10.91
C GLU A 105 15.59 2.20 11.12
N PHE A 106 16.41 1.24 10.70
CA PHE A 106 16.15 -0.18 10.96
C PHE A 106 16.15 -0.55 12.44
N ALA A 107 16.87 0.23 13.27
CA ALA A 107 16.86 0.03 14.72
C ALA A 107 15.59 0.57 15.39
N GLN A 108 14.96 1.60 14.81
CA GLN A 108 13.82 2.31 15.38
C GLN A 108 12.47 1.89 14.82
N VAL A 109 12.44 1.49 13.53
CA VAL A 109 11.19 1.18 12.81
C VAL A 109 10.98 -0.32 12.77
N ARG A 110 9.74 -0.76 13.06
CA ARG A 110 9.31 -2.15 12.95
C ARG A 110 8.18 -2.26 11.96
N LYS A 111 8.17 -3.36 11.20
CA LYS A 111 7.05 -3.71 10.34
C LYS A 111 5.97 -4.37 11.21
N GLU A 112 4.90 -3.65 11.49
CA GLU A 112 3.76 -4.15 12.26
C GLU A 112 2.58 -4.49 11.36
N GLN A 113 1.95 -5.63 11.62
CA GLN A 113 0.71 -6.01 10.96
C GLN A 113 -0.45 -5.30 11.67
N VAL A 114 -1.12 -4.40 10.96
CA VAL A 114 -2.21 -3.57 11.51
C VAL A 114 -3.60 -4.10 11.13
N VAL A 115 -3.68 -4.88 10.06
CA VAL A 115 -4.90 -5.58 9.63
C VAL A 115 -4.50 -6.94 9.08
N GLN A 116 -5.28 -7.98 9.39
CA GLN A 116 -5.08 -9.33 8.86
C GLN A 116 -6.08 -9.63 7.74
N ALA A 117 -5.63 -10.28 6.67
CA ALA A 117 -6.53 -10.75 5.61
C ALA A 117 -7.61 -11.67 6.17
N GLY A 118 -8.87 -11.43 5.80
CA GLY A 118 -10.03 -12.19 6.29
C GLY A 118 -10.55 -11.74 7.66
N GLU A 119 -9.90 -10.80 8.34
CA GLU A 119 -10.38 -10.23 9.59
C GLU A 119 -11.66 -9.42 9.35
N ILE A 120 -12.68 -9.62 10.20
CA ILE A 120 -13.90 -8.82 10.17
C ILE A 120 -13.59 -7.47 10.84
N CYS A 121 -13.59 -6.43 10.04
CA CYS A 121 -13.19 -5.09 10.46
C CYS A 121 -14.37 -4.18 10.82
N ALA A 122 -15.53 -4.43 10.19
CA ALA A 122 -16.73 -3.61 10.35
C ALA A 122 -17.98 -4.39 9.94
N SER A 123 -19.17 -3.80 10.10
CA SER A 123 -20.42 -4.31 9.53
C SER A 123 -21.19 -3.20 8.81
N VAL A 124 -21.96 -3.57 7.80
CA VAL A 124 -22.79 -2.64 7.01
C VAL A 124 -24.24 -3.10 7.10
N PRO A 125 -25.20 -2.23 7.49
CA PRO A 125 -26.61 -2.57 7.54
C PRO A 125 -27.15 -3.02 6.18
N LEU A 126 -28.02 -4.03 6.20
CA LEU A 126 -28.80 -4.47 5.03
C LEU A 126 -30.18 -3.80 5.03
N ALA A 127 -30.60 -3.23 3.90
CA ALA A 127 -31.89 -2.55 3.77
C ALA A 127 -33.12 -3.44 4.11
N TRP A 128 -32.96 -4.76 4.07
CA TRP A 128 -34.00 -5.74 4.43
C TRP A 128 -33.84 -6.34 5.83
N GLY A 129 -32.94 -5.80 6.64
CA GLY A 129 -32.65 -6.22 8.02
C GLY A 129 -31.42 -7.09 8.14
N GLY A 130 -30.76 -6.98 9.29
CA GLY A 130 -29.48 -7.61 9.56
C GLY A 130 -28.29 -6.74 9.13
N GLU A 131 -27.09 -7.32 9.24
CA GLU A 131 -25.84 -6.66 8.92
C GLU A 131 -24.94 -7.57 8.07
N MET A 132 -24.17 -6.98 7.18
CA MET A 132 -23.16 -7.65 6.38
C MET A 132 -21.79 -7.43 7.01
N PRO A 133 -21.09 -8.48 7.48
CA PRO A 133 -19.73 -8.34 7.95
C PRO A 133 -18.78 -8.01 6.79
N ALA A 134 -17.99 -6.96 6.98
CA ALA A 134 -16.97 -6.52 6.05
C ALA A 134 -15.60 -7.06 6.50
N ALA A 135 -14.97 -7.86 5.65
CA ALA A 135 -13.66 -8.44 5.89
C ALA A 135 -12.56 -7.73 5.09
N ALA A 136 -11.36 -7.67 5.65
CA ALA A 136 -10.18 -7.19 4.92
C ALA A 136 -9.81 -8.19 3.80
N ALA A 137 -9.69 -7.72 2.56
CA ALA A 137 -9.30 -8.57 1.44
C ALA A 137 -7.84 -9.02 1.49
N GLU A 138 -6.99 -8.21 2.12
CA GLU A 138 -5.55 -8.45 2.26
C GLU A 138 -5.01 -7.93 3.60
N SER A 139 -3.82 -8.41 3.99
CA SER A 139 -3.16 -7.92 5.19
C SER A 139 -2.45 -6.60 4.93
N ALA A 140 -2.57 -5.67 5.89
CA ALA A 140 -1.84 -4.40 5.87
C ALA A 140 -0.72 -4.38 6.90
N TYR A 141 0.40 -3.81 6.52
CA TYR A 141 1.58 -3.63 7.36
C TYR A 141 2.04 -2.19 7.31
N LEU A 142 2.32 -1.61 8.46
CA LEU A 142 2.93 -0.28 8.56
C LEU A 142 4.33 -0.36 9.16
N PRO A 143 5.25 0.51 8.69
CA PRO A 143 6.49 0.78 9.39
C PRO A 143 6.23 1.73 10.55
N LEU A 144 6.18 1.24 11.78
CA LEU A 144 5.92 2.04 12.99
C LEU A 144 7.17 2.15 13.85
N ARG A 145 7.37 3.31 14.45
CA ARG A 145 8.36 3.54 15.51
C ARG A 145 7.78 3.22 16.89
N GLU A 146 8.63 3.11 17.87
CA GLU A 146 8.20 2.91 19.25
C GLU A 146 7.31 4.07 19.71
N GLY A 147 6.09 3.73 20.18
CA GLY A 147 5.07 4.71 20.61
C GLY A 147 4.19 5.28 19.48
N GLU A 148 4.45 4.96 18.21
CA GLU A 148 3.53 5.27 17.13
C GLU A 148 2.40 4.23 17.06
N GLU A 149 1.20 4.69 16.71
CA GLU A 149 -0.01 3.87 16.55
C GLU A 149 -0.56 4.04 15.13
N ALA A 150 -1.14 2.97 14.60
CA ALA A 150 -1.90 3.03 13.36
C ALA A 150 -3.26 3.70 13.60
N GLU A 151 -3.71 4.49 12.64
CA GLU A 151 -5.07 5.02 12.56
C GLU A 151 -5.73 4.44 11.31
N ILE A 152 -6.93 3.88 11.46
CA ILE A 152 -7.66 3.23 10.37
C ILE A 152 -9.02 3.88 10.20
N GLU A 153 -9.27 4.40 9.02
CA GLU A 153 -10.56 4.95 8.60
C GLU A 153 -11.25 3.96 7.66
N TRP A 154 -12.45 3.50 8.05
CA TRP A 154 -13.25 2.57 7.26
C TRP A 154 -14.18 3.34 6.32
N ILE A 155 -14.01 3.20 5.02
CA ILE A 155 -14.85 3.82 3.99
C ILE A 155 -15.79 2.77 3.44
N LEU A 156 -17.02 2.76 3.97
CA LEU A 156 -18.07 1.79 3.66
C LEU A 156 -19.38 2.50 3.29
N PRO A 157 -20.29 1.88 2.53
CA PRO A 157 -21.61 2.42 2.28
C PRO A 157 -22.45 2.44 3.58
N GLU A 158 -23.37 3.37 3.70
CA GLU A 158 -24.28 3.45 4.86
C GLU A 158 -25.22 2.25 4.93
N THR A 159 -25.65 1.69 3.79
CA THR A 159 -26.58 0.57 3.70
C THR A 159 -26.37 -0.19 2.40
N ILE A 160 -26.57 -1.51 2.42
CA ILE A 160 -26.58 -2.37 1.24
C ILE A 160 -28.05 -2.59 0.81
N GLU A 161 -28.39 -2.12 -0.39
CA GLU A 161 -29.77 -2.16 -0.93
C GLU A 161 -30.07 -3.33 -1.87
N SER A 162 -29.03 -4.03 -2.34
CA SER A 162 -29.15 -5.12 -3.32
C SER A 162 -28.40 -6.36 -2.87
N ALA A 163 -28.71 -7.49 -3.51
CA ALA A 163 -27.99 -8.73 -3.27
C ALA A 163 -26.48 -8.56 -3.50
N VAL A 164 -25.70 -9.13 -2.61
CA VAL A 164 -24.23 -9.13 -2.64
C VAL A 164 -23.70 -10.55 -2.49
N ALA A 165 -22.58 -10.82 -3.11
CA ALA A 165 -21.89 -12.10 -3.03
C ALA A 165 -20.67 -12.02 -2.10
N VAL A 166 -20.30 -13.14 -1.50
CA VAL A 166 -19.04 -13.27 -0.77
C VAL A 166 -17.87 -12.84 -1.65
N GLY A 167 -16.93 -12.06 -1.09
CA GLY A 167 -15.79 -11.52 -1.83
C GLY A 167 -16.10 -10.27 -2.67
N GLN A 168 -17.35 -9.84 -2.77
CA GLN A 168 -17.69 -8.59 -3.45
C GLN A 168 -17.14 -7.40 -2.68
N ASN A 169 -16.54 -6.44 -3.38
CA ASN A 169 -16.00 -5.23 -2.78
C ASN A 169 -17.15 -4.38 -2.19
N LEU A 170 -16.95 -3.96 -0.92
CA LEU A 170 -17.87 -3.08 -0.18
C LEU A 170 -17.30 -1.66 -0.02
N GLY A 171 -15.98 -1.51 -0.09
CA GLY A 171 -15.31 -0.26 0.18
C GLY A 171 -13.84 -0.51 0.43
N TYR A 172 -13.21 0.36 1.23
CA TYR A 172 -11.80 0.25 1.54
C TYR A 172 -11.48 0.84 2.92
N ALA A 173 -10.35 0.42 3.48
CA ALA A 173 -9.77 1.02 4.67
C ALA A 173 -8.60 1.91 4.27
N LYS A 174 -8.56 3.13 4.80
CA LYS A 174 -7.39 4.02 4.74
C LYS A 174 -6.60 3.87 6.00
N ILE A 175 -5.30 3.64 5.87
CA ILE A 175 -4.41 3.36 6.98
C ILE A 175 -3.30 4.40 7.00
N SER A 176 -3.12 5.06 8.14
CA SER A 176 -2.12 6.10 8.38
C SER A 176 -1.45 5.89 9.74
N VAL A 177 -0.40 6.65 10.00
CA VAL A 177 0.12 6.81 11.37
C VAL A 177 -0.69 7.90 12.06
N LYS A 178 -1.14 7.62 13.27
CA LYS A 178 -1.97 8.53 14.06
C LYS A 178 -1.31 9.90 14.23
N GLY A 179 -2.02 10.93 13.80
CA GLY A 179 -1.57 12.32 13.89
C GLY A 179 -0.71 12.81 12.72
N ASP A 180 -0.31 11.95 11.78
CA ASP A 180 0.49 12.36 10.60
C ASP A 180 -0.39 12.81 9.42
N GLY A 181 -1.61 12.25 9.32
CA GLY A 181 -2.60 12.60 8.29
C GLY A 181 -2.25 12.15 6.86
N GLU A 182 -1.07 11.57 6.64
CA GLU A 182 -0.69 10.99 5.34
C GLU A 182 -1.19 9.55 5.24
N ILE A 183 -2.01 9.24 4.24
CA ILE A 183 -2.47 7.86 3.99
C ILE A 183 -1.30 7.07 3.43
N LEU A 184 -0.89 6.03 4.15
CA LEU A 184 0.25 5.18 3.78
C LEU A 184 -0.18 3.94 3.00
N CYS A 185 -1.39 3.43 3.27
CA CYS A 185 -1.91 2.21 2.66
C CYS A 185 -3.43 2.28 2.52
N GLU A 186 -3.96 1.70 1.46
CA GLU A 186 -5.39 1.46 1.29
C GLU A 186 -5.59 -0.03 0.98
N ILE A 187 -6.52 -0.67 1.68
CA ILE A 187 -6.88 -2.07 1.44
C ILE A 187 -8.37 -2.22 1.14
N PRO A 188 -8.76 -3.11 0.21
CA PRO A 188 -10.16 -3.39 -0.08
C PRO A 188 -10.85 -4.07 1.10
N LEU A 189 -12.12 -3.71 1.32
CA LEU A 189 -13.04 -4.39 2.22
C LEU A 189 -14.08 -5.15 1.39
N ILE A 190 -14.29 -6.40 1.71
CA ILE A 190 -15.14 -7.32 0.95
C ILE A 190 -16.25 -7.91 1.82
N CYS A 191 -17.35 -8.32 1.20
CA CYS A 191 -18.38 -9.10 1.87
C CYS A 191 -17.80 -10.42 2.39
N ALA A 192 -17.93 -10.67 3.70
CA ALA A 192 -17.50 -11.94 4.30
C ALA A 192 -18.43 -13.11 3.93
N GLU A 193 -19.68 -12.81 3.58
CA GLU A 193 -20.70 -13.78 3.20
C GLU A 193 -21.58 -13.24 2.08
N SER A 194 -22.45 -14.07 1.53
CA SER A 194 -23.45 -13.66 0.54
C SER A 194 -24.77 -13.32 1.23
N ALA A 195 -25.44 -12.25 0.80
CA ALA A 195 -26.76 -11.89 1.28
C ALA A 195 -27.64 -11.43 0.12
N ALA A 196 -28.92 -11.75 0.21
CA ALA A 196 -29.92 -11.30 -0.76
C ALA A 196 -31.19 -10.86 -0.02
N PRO A 197 -31.89 -9.84 -0.55
CA PRO A 197 -33.21 -9.49 -0.01
C PRO A 197 -34.16 -10.69 -0.09
N PRO A 198 -35.06 -10.83 0.90
CA PRO A 198 -36.04 -11.91 0.87
C PRO A 198 -36.92 -11.82 -0.40
N GLU A 199 -37.16 -12.94 -1.02
CA GLU A 199 -38.07 -12.99 -2.17
C GLU A 199 -39.43 -12.43 -1.76
N ARG A 200 -39.88 -11.37 -2.42
CA ARG A 200 -41.22 -10.83 -2.22
C ARG A 200 -42.22 -11.88 -2.70
N ARG A 201 -42.85 -12.62 -1.77
CA ARG A 201 -43.95 -13.52 -2.13
C ARG A 201 -45.09 -12.67 -2.64
N TYR A 202 -45.72 -13.12 -3.75
CA TYR A 202 -46.89 -12.46 -4.34
C TYR A 202 -47.99 -12.16 -3.31
N ALA A 203 -48.13 -13.03 -2.29
CA ALA A 203 -49.04 -12.85 -1.15
C ALA A 203 -48.71 -11.60 -0.29
N ASP A 204 -47.46 -11.20 -0.18
CA ASP A 204 -47.07 -10.04 0.62
C ASP A 204 -47.34 -8.74 -0.14
N ALA A 205 -47.10 -8.71 -1.45
CA ALA A 205 -47.46 -7.60 -2.33
C ALA A 205 -48.99 -7.39 -2.35
N VAL A 206 -49.80 -8.48 -2.39
CA VAL A 206 -51.26 -8.41 -2.31
C VAL A 206 -51.74 -7.90 -0.94
N ARG A 207 -51.08 -8.29 0.15
CA ARG A 207 -51.42 -7.78 1.51
C ARG A 207 -51.10 -6.29 1.66
N GLU A 208 -50.01 -5.83 1.08
CA GLU A 208 -49.60 -4.40 1.14
C GLU A 208 -50.59 -3.53 0.34
N ILE A 209 -51.01 -3.98 -0.85
CA ILE A 209 -52.04 -3.35 -1.65
C ILE A 209 -53.38 -3.34 -0.91
N ALA A 210 -53.77 -4.46 -0.31
CA ALA A 210 -55.03 -4.58 0.44
C ALA A 210 -55.06 -3.67 1.67
N ARG A 211 -53.94 -3.53 2.41
CA ARG A 211 -53.82 -2.56 3.52
C ARG A 211 -53.96 -1.11 3.05
N GLY A 212 -53.33 -0.75 1.92
CA GLY A 212 -53.45 0.59 1.33
C GLY A 212 -54.87 0.93 0.90
N TRP A 213 -55.66 -0.06 0.48
CA TRP A 213 -57.07 0.11 0.11
C TRP A 213 -57.98 0.26 1.33
N VAL A 214 -57.71 -0.45 2.41
CA VAL A 214 -58.51 -0.35 3.66
C VAL A 214 -58.37 1.04 4.28
N TRP A 215 -57.19 1.63 4.33
CA TRP A 215 -57.01 2.97 4.88
C TRP A 215 -57.61 4.11 4.06
N ARG A 216 -57.71 3.95 2.73
CA ARG A 216 -58.36 4.96 1.87
C ARG A 216 -59.89 4.98 2.00
N ARG A 217 -60.52 3.91 2.47
CA ARG A 217 -61.97 3.86 2.68
C ARG A 217 -62.45 4.46 4.01
N PHE A 218 -61.58 4.62 4.99
CA PHE A 218 -61.93 5.20 6.28
C PHE A 218 -61.51 6.69 6.44
N ALA A 219 -60.94 7.28 5.44
CA ALA A 219 -60.55 8.70 5.45
C ALA A 219 -61.58 9.65 4.79
N VAL A 220 -62.81 9.16 4.52
CA VAL A 220 -63.90 9.97 4.00
C VAL A 220 -65.13 9.71 4.87
N CYS A 221 -65.18 10.40 5.99
CA CYS A 221 -66.35 10.82 6.76
C CYS A 221 -66.03 12.08 7.53
#